data_db6bb4d3dc6fb4d0e0eb5f0bffea9488
#
_entry.id   db6bb4d3dc6fb4d0e0eb5f0bffea9488
#
_cell.length_a   1.000
_cell.length_b   1.000
_cell.length_c   1.000
_cell.angle_alpha   90.00
_cell.angle_beta   90.00
_cell.angle_gamma   90.00
#
_symmetry.space_group_name_H-M   'P 1'
#
loop_
_entity.id
_entity.type
_entity.pdbx_description
1 polymer ?
#
loop_
_entity_poly.entity_id
_entity_poly.type
_entity_poly.pdbx_seq_one_letter_code
_entity_poly.pdbx_strand_id
1 'polypeptide(L)'
;MEVDRTKGGNAEMKKLLAIAAALLMLLAAACNNNPADPEPEPDPEFPVTVGSVTLTEAPAAVVSLSPATTEMVYDLGYGDRLVGVSEYCETPAEAAAKPRMGSAYQPDVEKIKASGAQLVLCTVQPTESALVALQQAGAQVLVLSRASTVEGIKQNYRALGMALAGNVTGSAEADAIGTMIDTKLTEAAAALSAALSAAGLETAPDATLLISYPYRMATGDTLEGKLLEQVGFHCSGADYTNWLYPESELKALEPDVIFCAEADEVETVKQSYEYKVVAAVKNDKVTAIDFTAFQNQSLRMFDTLIEMAQFMAGTPAEQ
;
A
#
# COMPACT_ATOMS: atom_id res chain seq x y z
N MET A 1 57.34 83.89 10.62
CA MET A 1 55.92 83.94 10.26
C MET A 1 55.71 82.81 9.26
N GLU A 2 55.47 81.64 9.79
CA GLU A 2 55.37 80.34 9.06
C GLU A 2 53.94 79.86 9.11
N VAL A 3 53.28 79.82 7.97
CA VAL A 3 51.84 79.55 7.85
C VAL A 3 51.66 78.03 7.65
N ASP A 4 51.01 77.42 8.63
CA ASP A 4 50.60 76.05 8.67
C ASP A 4 49.58 75.73 7.55
N ARG A 5 50.03 74.99 6.50
CA ARG A 5 49.26 74.50 5.34
C ARG A 5 48.96 73.03 5.28
N THR A 6 49.01 72.31 6.39
CA THR A 6 48.91 70.85 6.33
C THR A 6 47.63 70.19 6.84
N LYS A 7 46.63 71.01 7.28
CA LYS A 7 45.39 70.42 7.87
C LYS A 7 44.17 70.31 6.94
N GLY A 8 44.20 70.92 5.72
CA GLY A 8 43.04 70.89 4.80
C GLY A 8 42.95 69.66 3.87
N GLY A 9 44.07 69.03 3.50
CA GLY A 9 44.07 67.96 2.50
C GLY A 9 43.54 66.60 2.94
N ASN A 10 43.69 66.32 4.26
CA ASN A 10 43.32 65.01 4.77
C ASN A 10 41.83 64.81 5.01
N ALA A 11 41.09 65.92 5.23
CA ALA A 11 39.63 65.85 5.42
C ALA A 11 38.86 65.71 4.11
N GLU A 12 39.33 66.36 3.04
CA GLU A 12 38.76 66.25 1.71
C GLU A 12 39.03 64.85 1.08
N MET A 13 40.25 64.35 1.29
CA MET A 13 40.62 62.99 0.77
C MET A 13 39.83 61.87 1.53
N LYS A 14 39.55 62.02 2.81
CA LYS A 14 38.70 61.09 3.57
C LYS A 14 37.24 61.16 3.10
N LYS A 15 36.72 62.34 2.73
CA LYS A 15 35.38 62.47 2.19
C LYS A 15 35.25 61.84 0.80
N LEU A 16 36.25 62.01 -0.07
CA LEU A 16 36.29 61.39 -1.39
C LEU A 16 36.43 59.89 -1.30
N LEU A 17 37.23 59.36 -0.39
CA LEU A 17 37.34 57.91 -0.11
C LEU A 17 36.03 57.31 0.44
N ALA A 18 35.31 58.02 1.33
CA ALA A 18 34.02 57.58 1.84
C ALA A 18 32.92 57.57 0.77
N ILE A 19 32.92 58.53 -0.14
CA ILE A 19 31.97 58.59 -1.28
C ILE A 19 32.31 57.50 -2.29
N ALA A 20 33.56 57.21 -2.57
CA ALA A 20 33.99 56.14 -3.46
C ALA A 20 33.63 54.74 -2.87
N ALA A 21 33.79 54.55 -1.54
CA ALA A 21 33.39 53.32 -0.85
C ALA A 21 31.87 53.09 -0.84
N ALA A 22 31.08 54.20 -0.66
CA ALA A 22 29.62 54.14 -0.73
C ALA A 22 29.11 53.84 -2.16
N LEU A 23 29.78 54.39 -3.18
CA LEU A 23 29.44 54.09 -4.58
C LEU A 23 29.81 52.66 -4.96
N LEU A 24 30.90 52.07 -4.40
CA LEU A 24 31.28 50.66 -4.63
C LEU A 24 30.31 49.72 -3.94
N MET A 25 29.77 50.07 -2.77
CA MET A 25 28.75 49.24 -2.09
C MET A 25 27.41 49.31 -2.82
N LEU A 26 27.04 50.42 -3.44
CA LEU A 26 25.84 50.54 -4.27
C LEU A 26 25.95 49.74 -5.57
N LEU A 27 27.14 49.64 -6.17
CA LEU A 27 27.40 48.82 -7.35
C LEU A 27 27.43 47.30 -7.04
N ALA A 28 27.85 46.91 -5.83
CA ALA A 28 27.81 45.53 -5.39
C ALA A 28 26.39 45.03 -5.07
N ALA A 29 25.48 45.95 -4.65
CA ALA A 29 24.08 45.63 -4.43
C ALA A 29 23.26 45.52 -5.75
N ALA A 30 23.74 46.11 -6.83
CA ALA A 30 23.06 46.08 -8.14
C ALA A 30 23.37 44.79 -8.95
N CYS A 31 24.42 44.01 -8.60
CA CYS A 31 24.79 42.78 -9.29
C CYS A 31 24.18 41.50 -8.71
N ASN A 32 23.31 41.59 -7.70
CA ASN A 32 22.68 40.44 -7.07
C ASN A 32 21.17 40.32 -7.38
N ASN A 33 20.70 41.02 -8.41
CA ASN A 33 19.40 40.74 -9.01
C ASN A 33 19.61 39.67 -10.10
N ASN A 34 19.99 38.44 -9.69
CA ASN A 34 19.57 37.28 -10.43
C ASN A 34 18.05 37.21 -10.18
N PRO A 35 17.17 37.27 -11.21
CA PRO A 35 15.81 36.86 -11.01
C PRO A 35 15.90 35.44 -10.44
N ALA A 36 15.36 35.25 -9.24
CA ALA A 36 15.17 33.87 -8.73
C ALA A 36 14.57 33.09 -9.89
N ASP A 37 15.20 31.98 -10.27
CA ASP A 37 14.56 31.07 -11.20
C ASP A 37 13.12 30.93 -10.73
N PRO A 38 12.11 31.08 -11.60
CA PRO A 38 10.73 30.91 -11.19
C PRO A 38 10.65 29.55 -10.49
N GLU A 39 10.21 29.55 -9.23
CA GLU A 39 9.88 28.28 -8.56
C GLU A 39 9.06 27.49 -9.57
N PRO A 40 9.41 26.21 -9.86
CA PRO A 40 8.65 25.43 -10.81
C PRO A 40 7.18 25.48 -10.37
N GLU A 41 6.32 25.97 -11.26
CA GLU A 41 4.87 25.94 -10.99
C GLU A 41 4.50 24.49 -10.64
N PRO A 42 3.75 24.25 -9.55
CA PRO A 42 3.34 22.90 -9.20
C PRO A 42 2.61 22.32 -10.41
N ASP A 43 2.97 21.08 -10.78
CA ASP A 43 2.29 20.36 -11.85
C ASP A 43 0.78 20.38 -11.58
N PRO A 44 -0.05 20.62 -12.60
CA PRO A 44 -1.49 20.68 -12.40
C PRO A 44 -1.98 19.33 -11.85
N GLU A 45 -2.88 19.37 -10.86
CA GLU A 45 -3.49 18.17 -10.27
C GLU A 45 -4.23 17.34 -11.32
N PHE A 46 -4.90 17.99 -12.24
CA PHE A 46 -5.69 17.38 -13.31
C PHE A 46 -5.42 18.10 -14.65
N PRO A 47 -5.60 17.41 -15.80
CA PRO A 47 -6.10 16.04 -15.95
C PRO A 47 -5.06 14.98 -15.56
N VAL A 48 -5.52 13.82 -15.07
CA VAL A 48 -4.70 12.64 -14.85
C VAL A 48 -5.18 11.49 -15.74
N THR A 49 -4.24 10.68 -16.22
CA THR A 49 -4.55 9.43 -16.94
C THR A 49 -3.98 8.26 -16.14
N VAL A 50 -4.87 7.34 -15.75
CA VAL A 50 -4.55 6.14 -14.99
C VAL A 50 -5.12 4.93 -15.72
N GLY A 51 -4.26 4.06 -16.21
CA GLY A 51 -4.68 2.98 -17.09
C GLY A 51 -5.39 3.52 -18.34
N SER A 52 -6.63 3.12 -18.54
CA SER A 52 -7.49 3.57 -19.65
C SER A 52 -8.41 4.75 -19.30
N VAL A 53 -8.31 5.27 -18.06
CA VAL A 53 -9.20 6.32 -17.54
C VAL A 53 -8.48 7.66 -17.56
N THR A 54 -9.14 8.69 -18.11
CA THR A 54 -8.67 10.08 -18.01
C THR A 54 -9.70 10.88 -17.21
N LEU A 55 -9.25 11.44 -16.09
CA LEU A 55 -10.06 12.30 -15.22
C LEU A 55 -9.60 13.76 -15.39
N THR A 56 -10.55 14.66 -15.59
CA THR A 56 -10.29 16.09 -15.74
C THR A 56 -10.42 16.87 -14.44
N GLU A 57 -10.97 16.20 -13.41
CA GLU A 57 -11.16 16.74 -12.06
C GLU A 57 -11.27 15.58 -11.05
N ALA A 58 -11.13 15.87 -9.77
CA ALA A 58 -11.29 14.90 -8.70
C ALA A 58 -12.75 14.40 -8.63
N PRO A 59 -12.99 13.07 -8.66
CA PRO A 59 -14.35 12.54 -8.55
C PRO A 59 -14.90 12.80 -7.14
N ALA A 60 -16.06 13.47 -7.07
CA ALA A 60 -16.76 13.73 -5.81
C ALA A 60 -17.56 12.51 -5.32
N ALA A 61 -18.01 11.65 -6.25
CA ALA A 61 -18.81 10.47 -5.98
C ALA A 61 -18.14 9.24 -6.62
N VAL A 62 -17.78 8.27 -5.80
CA VAL A 62 -17.07 7.05 -6.17
C VAL A 62 -17.88 5.82 -5.74
N VAL A 63 -17.93 4.81 -6.59
CA VAL A 63 -18.45 3.48 -6.24
C VAL A 63 -17.30 2.48 -6.28
N SER A 64 -17.19 1.65 -5.26
CA SER A 64 -16.22 0.55 -5.23
C SER A 64 -16.92 -0.80 -5.31
N LEU A 65 -16.66 -1.55 -6.37
CA LEU A 65 -17.25 -2.87 -6.62
C LEU A 65 -16.36 -4.03 -6.15
N SER A 66 -15.41 -3.75 -5.24
CA SER A 66 -14.48 -4.73 -4.69
C SER A 66 -14.08 -4.36 -3.25
N PRO A 67 -13.98 -5.33 -2.32
CA PRO A 67 -13.41 -5.08 -0.99
C PRO A 67 -12.02 -4.46 -1.03
N ALA A 68 -11.14 -4.96 -1.91
CA ALA A 68 -9.76 -4.46 -2.07
C ALA A 68 -9.74 -2.95 -2.36
N THR A 69 -10.45 -2.50 -3.40
CA THR A 69 -10.47 -1.07 -3.75
C THR A 69 -11.21 -0.24 -2.71
N THR A 70 -12.19 -0.82 -1.99
CA THR A 70 -12.85 -0.15 -0.87
C THR A 70 -11.88 0.15 0.26
N GLU A 71 -11.15 -0.86 0.74
CA GLU A 71 -10.14 -0.68 1.80
C GLU A 71 -9.06 0.33 1.37
N MET A 72 -8.54 0.23 0.14
CA MET A 72 -7.55 1.18 -0.38
C MET A 72 -8.05 2.63 -0.42
N VAL A 73 -9.34 2.86 -0.74
CA VAL A 73 -9.94 4.21 -0.68
C VAL A 73 -9.96 4.75 0.74
N TYR A 74 -10.27 3.89 1.73
CA TYR A 74 -10.22 4.28 3.15
C TYR A 74 -8.78 4.51 3.62
N ASP A 75 -7.83 3.68 3.23
CA ASP A 75 -6.42 3.86 3.56
C ASP A 75 -5.86 5.20 3.06
N LEU A 76 -6.31 5.66 1.88
CA LEU A 76 -5.97 6.97 1.32
C LEU A 76 -6.78 8.13 1.93
N GLY A 77 -7.72 7.87 2.84
CA GLY A 77 -8.53 8.90 3.51
C GLY A 77 -9.74 9.41 2.72
N TYR A 78 -10.12 8.75 1.63
CA TYR A 78 -11.23 9.19 0.75
C TYR A 78 -12.53 8.40 0.95
N GLY A 79 -12.70 7.69 2.07
CA GLY A 79 -13.90 6.91 2.37
C GLY A 79 -15.21 7.68 2.29
N ASP A 80 -15.19 8.99 2.57
CA ASP A 80 -16.38 9.85 2.48
C ASP A 80 -16.88 10.05 1.04
N ARG A 81 -16.02 9.90 0.04
CA ARG A 81 -16.40 9.96 -1.39
C ARG A 81 -17.09 8.71 -1.88
N LEU A 82 -17.03 7.59 -1.13
CA LEU A 82 -17.74 6.37 -1.49
C LEU A 82 -19.24 6.55 -1.27
N VAL A 83 -19.99 6.62 -2.37
CA VAL A 83 -21.46 6.68 -2.37
C VAL A 83 -22.12 5.30 -2.44
N GLY A 84 -21.32 4.26 -2.67
CA GLY A 84 -21.75 2.87 -2.68
C GLY A 84 -20.60 1.90 -2.83
N VAL A 85 -20.83 0.67 -2.38
CA VAL A 85 -19.83 -0.41 -2.36
C VAL A 85 -20.43 -1.74 -2.86
N SER A 86 -19.58 -2.75 -3.09
CA SER A 86 -20.06 -4.08 -3.44
C SER A 86 -20.73 -4.79 -2.26
N GLU A 87 -21.43 -5.88 -2.57
CA GLU A 87 -22.09 -6.74 -1.56
C GLU A 87 -21.11 -7.37 -0.58
N TYR A 88 -19.81 -7.46 -0.95
CA TYR A 88 -18.76 -8.13 -0.19
C TYR A 88 -17.90 -7.17 0.63
N CYS A 89 -18.19 -5.86 0.61
CA CYS A 89 -17.40 -4.85 1.33
C CYS A 89 -17.89 -4.73 2.78
N GLU A 90 -17.25 -5.43 3.69
CA GLU A 90 -17.58 -5.46 5.11
C GLU A 90 -16.58 -4.68 5.97
N THR A 91 -15.40 -4.40 5.41
CA THR A 91 -14.31 -3.68 6.07
C THR A 91 -13.95 -2.42 5.27
N PRO A 92 -13.71 -1.29 5.98
CA PRO A 92 -14.00 -1.05 7.39
C PRO A 92 -15.51 -1.00 7.69
N ALA A 93 -15.89 -0.89 8.96
CA ALA A 93 -17.30 -0.90 9.39
C ALA A 93 -18.13 0.20 8.70
N GLU A 94 -17.52 1.35 8.39
CA GLU A 94 -18.15 2.46 7.67
C GLU A 94 -18.51 2.06 6.22
N ALA A 95 -17.70 1.19 5.61
CA ALA A 95 -17.99 0.65 4.28
C ALA A 95 -19.20 -0.30 4.32
N ALA A 96 -19.32 -1.10 5.39
CA ALA A 96 -20.45 -2.00 5.57
C ALA A 96 -21.80 -1.28 5.61
N ALA A 97 -21.83 -0.03 6.05
CA ALA A 97 -23.02 0.82 6.12
C ALA A 97 -23.40 1.50 4.79
N LYS A 98 -22.52 1.44 3.77
CA LYS A 98 -22.77 2.09 2.48
C LYS A 98 -23.80 1.32 1.62
N PRO A 99 -24.53 2.00 0.71
CA PRO A 99 -25.42 1.35 -0.24
C PRO A 99 -24.75 0.26 -1.06
N ARG A 100 -25.44 -0.87 -1.27
CA ARG A 100 -24.94 -2.00 -2.05
C ARG A 100 -25.23 -1.80 -3.54
N MET A 101 -24.17 -1.86 -4.37
CA MET A 101 -24.15 -1.55 -5.79
C MET A 101 -23.91 -2.78 -6.69
N GLY A 102 -24.10 -3.99 -6.14
CA GLY A 102 -23.77 -5.24 -6.83
C GLY A 102 -22.28 -5.57 -6.73
N SER A 103 -21.76 -6.26 -7.73
CA SER A 103 -20.33 -6.65 -7.81
C SER A 103 -19.74 -6.25 -9.17
N ALA A 104 -18.42 -6.40 -9.33
CA ALA A 104 -17.74 -6.15 -10.60
C ALA A 104 -18.29 -7.03 -11.76
N TYR A 105 -18.76 -8.24 -11.45
CA TYR A 105 -19.37 -9.15 -12.42
C TYR A 105 -20.83 -8.82 -12.74
N GLN A 106 -21.56 -8.28 -11.77
CA GLN A 106 -22.99 -7.94 -11.86
C GLN A 106 -23.25 -6.60 -11.15
N PRO A 107 -22.80 -5.47 -11.74
CA PRO A 107 -23.05 -4.16 -11.18
C PRO A 107 -24.52 -3.76 -11.31
N ASP A 108 -25.08 -3.15 -10.28
CA ASP A 108 -26.41 -2.52 -10.35
C ASP A 108 -26.28 -1.14 -11.01
N VAL A 109 -26.26 -1.15 -12.35
CA VAL A 109 -26.01 0.05 -13.15
C VAL A 109 -27.02 1.16 -12.85
N GLU A 110 -28.30 0.81 -12.56
CA GLU A 110 -29.33 1.81 -12.27
C GLU A 110 -29.09 2.49 -10.92
N LYS A 111 -28.67 1.73 -9.89
CA LYS A 111 -28.28 2.34 -8.61
C LYS A 111 -27.02 3.18 -8.75
N ILE A 112 -26.00 2.69 -9.47
CA ILE A 112 -24.76 3.41 -9.71
C ILE A 112 -25.06 4.74 -10.42
N LYS A 113 -25.89 4.72 -11.46
CA LYS A 113 -26.33 5.92 -12.15
C LYS A 113 -27.09 6.88 -11.23
N ALA A 114 -28.03 6.37 -10.45
CA ALA A 114 -28.82 7.17 -9.52
C ALA A 114 -27.97 7.80 -8.39
N SER A 115 -26.83 7.19 -8.02
CA SER A 115 -25.89 7.72 -7.04
C SER A 115 -25.06 8.90 -7.55
N GLY A 116 -25.05 9.14 -8.87
CA GLY A 116 -24.22 10.17 -9.48
C GLY A 116 -22.72 9.84 -9.48
N ALA A 117 -22.35 8.57 -9.38
CA ALA A 117 -20.95 8.14 -9.37
C ALA A 117 -20.22 8.57 -10.65
N GLN A 118 -19.08 9.22 -10.47
CA GLN A 118 -18.19 9.68 -11.55
C GLN A 118 -17.08 8.65 -11.82
N LEU A 119 -16.71 7.87 -10.80
CA LEU A 119 -15.70 6.82 -10.87
C LEU A 119 -16.23 5.53 -10.25
N VAL A 120 -16.04 4.42 -10.96
CA VAL A 120 -16.31 3.06 -10.48
C VAL A 120 -14.99 2.31 -10.41
N LEU A 121 -14.69 1.74 -9.24
CA LEU A 121 -13.47 0.99 -8.96
C LEU A 121 -13.76 -0.51 -8.99
N CYS A 122 -12.90 -1.27 -9.68
CA CYS A 122 -12.99 -2.73 -9.80
C CYS A 122 -11.60 -3.36 -9.66
N THR A 123 -11.54 -4.63 -9.25
CA THR A 123 -10.31 -5.44 -9.32
C THR A 123 -10.28 -6.39 -10.52
N VAL A 124 -11.41 -6.59 -11.14
CA VAL A 124 -11.56 -7.38 -12.37
C VAL A 124 -12.30 -6.57 -13.40
N GLN A 125 -12.02 -6.83 -14.69
CA GLN A 125 -12.69 -6.16 -15.79
C GLN A 125 -14.18 -6.55 -15.80
N PRO A 126 -15.13 -5.60 -15.72
CA PRO A 126 -16.54 -5.86 -15.94
C PRO A 126 -16.78 -6.41 -17.35
N THR A 127 -17.93 -7.04 -17.57
CA THR A 127 -18.33 -7.45 -18.92
C THR A 127 -18.42 -6.23 -19.83
N GLU A 128 -18.22 -6.42 -21.13
CA GLU A 128 -18.29 -5.32 -22.10
C GLU A 128 -19.63 -4.57 -22.02
N SER A 129 -20.74 -5.30 -21.88
CA SER A 129 -22.07 -4.71 -21.73
C SER A 129 -22.21 -3.87 -20.46
N ALA A 130 -21.65 -4.34 -19.33
CA ALA A 130 -21.67 -3.59 -18.07
C ALA A 130 -20.78 -2.34 -18.16
N LEU A 131 -19.59 -2.47 -18.76
CA LEU A 131 -18.67 -1.35 -18.98
C LEU A 131 -19.33 -0.24 -19.80
N VAL A 132 -19.93 -0.60 -20.94
CA VAL A 132 -20.65 0.35 -21.81
C VAL A 132 -21.81 1.01 -21.06
N ALA A 133 -22.59 0.24 -20.29
CA ALA A 133 -23.70 0.77 -19.53
C ALA A 133 -23.26 1.75 -18.42
N LEU A 134 -22.17 1.46 -17.71
CA LEU A 134 -21.57 2.36 -16.70
C LEU A 134 -21.06 3.65 -17.34
N GLN A 135 -20.38 3.56 -18.50
CA GLN A 135 -19.91 4.73 -19.23
C GLN A 135 -21.07 5.59 -19.74
N GLN A 136 -22.15 4.98 -20.24
CA GLN A 136 -23.37 5.68 -20.62
C GLN A 136 -24.08 6.32 -19.42
N ALA A 137 -23.91 5.77 -18.23
CA ALA A 137 -24.37 6.38 -16.98
C ALA A 137 -23.49 7.57 -16.51
N GLY A 138 -22.39 7.86 -17.22
CA GLY A 138 -21.47 8.95 -16.91
C GLY A 138 -20.30 8.59 -16.00
N ALA A 139 -20.14 7.31 -15.65
CA ALA A 139 -19.06 6.84 -14.77
C ALA A 139 -17.85 6.36 -15.58
N GLN A 140 -16.65 6.78 -15.18
CA GLN A 140 -15.39 6.15 -15.62
C GLN A 140 -15.17 4.86 -14.81
N VAL A 141 -14.56 3.84 -15.42
CA VAL A 141 -14.30 2.56 -14.74
C VAL A 141 -12.80 2.32 -14.67
N LEU A 142 -12.25 2.36 -13.45
CA LEU A 142 -10.84 2.07 -13.17
C LEU A 142 -10.71 0.65 -12.62
N VAL A 143 -9.89 -0.15 -13.31
CA VAL A 143 -9.58 -1.53 -12.89
C VAL A 143 -8.19 -1.58 -12.29
N LEU A 144 -8.12 -1.92 -11.00
CA LEU A 144 -6.88 -2.14 -10.25
C LEU A 144 -6.73 -3.64 -10.00
N SER A 145 -6.10 -4.33 -10.92
CA SER A 145 -5.92 -5.78 -10.84
C SER A 145 -5.04 -6.18 -9.66
N ARG A 146 -5.29 -7.39 -9.12
CA ARG A 146 -4.49 -7.96 -8.05
C ARG A 146 -3.00 -7.96 -8.42
N ALA A 147 -2.17 -7.45 -7.55
CA ALA A 147 -0.73 -7.40 -7.73
C ALA A 147 -0.07 -8.75 -7.35
N SER A 148 1.05 -9.07 -7.97
CA SER A 148 1.89 -10.24 -7.67
C SER A 148 3.17 -9.88 -6.91
N THR A 149 3.32 -8.59 -6.56
CA THR A 149 4.47 -8.05 -5.82
C THR A 149 4.03 -6.89 -4.93
N VAL A 150 4.80 -6.60 -3.89
CA VAL A 150 4.60 -5.42 -3.02
C VAL A 150 4.67 -4.13 -3.83
N GLU A 151 5.61 -4.04 -4.76
CA GLU A 151 5.71 -2.87 -5.64
C GLU A 151 4.45 -2.68 -6.50
N GLY A 152 3.86 -3.77 -6.99
CA GLY A 152 2.58 -3.71 -7.71
C GLY A 152 1.43 -3.21 -6.83
N ILE A 153 1.41 -3.54 -5.53
CA ILE A 153 0.44 -3.01 -4.57
C ILE A 153 0.64 -1.49 -4.43
N LYS A 154 1.88 -1.03 -4.24
CA LYS A 154 2.18 0.41 -4.17
C LYS A 154 1.79 1.15 -5.44
N GLN A 155 1.97 0.53 -6.61
CA GLN A 155 1.51 1.09 -7.89
C GLN A 155 -0.01 1.19 -7.96
N ASN A 156 -0.76 0.21 -7.43
CA ASN A 156 -2.21 0.29 -7.33
C ASN A 156 -2.65 1.47 -6.43
N TYR A 157 -2.00 1.66 -5.28
CA TYR A 157 -2.25 2.83 -4.43
C TYR A 157 -1.93 4.14 -5.15
N ARG A 158 -0.81 4.20 -5.89
CA ARG A 158 -0.44 5.39 -6.66
C ARG A 158 -1.47 5.69 -7.76
N ALA A 159 -1.90 4.67 -8.48
CA ALA A 159 -2.94 4.79 -9.50
C ALA A 159 -4.25 5.31 -8.90
N LEU A 160 -4.67 4.75 -7.76
CA LEU A 160 -5.88 5.16 -7.06
C LEU A 160 -5.76 6.58 -6.47
N GLY A 161 -4.65 6.90 -5.82
CA GLY A 161 -4.38 8.24 -5.27
C GLY A 161 -4.46 9.31 -6.35
N MET A 162 -3.76 9.10 -7.48
CA MET A 162 -3.83 10.00 -8.63
C MET A 162 -5.26 10.16 -9.16
N ALA A 163 -6.03 9.07 -9.25
CA ALA A 163 -7.41 9.12 -9.70
C ALA A 163 -8.32 9.91 -8.73
N LEU A 164 -8.06 9.84 -7.44
CA LEU A 164 -8.87 10.49 -6.41
C LEU A 164 -8.45 11.95 -6.14
N ALA A 165 -7.16 12.27 -6.17
CA ALA A 165 -6.65 13.56 -5.69
C ALA A 165 -5.72 14.29 -6.67
N GLY A 166 -5.47 13.71 -7.84
CA GLY A 166 -4.62 14.36 -8.84
C GLY A 166 -3.16 13.91 -8.82
N ASN A 167 -2.40 14.51 -9.72
CA ASN A 167 -1.02 14.06 -9.99
C ASN A 167 -0.06 14.30 -8.82
N VAL A 168 -0.12 15.45 -8.18
CA VAL A 168 0.81 15.84 -7.09
C VAL A 168 0.32 15.29 -5.75
N THR A 169 -0.87 15.69 -5.34
CA THR A 169 -1.45 15.31 -4.04
C THR A 169 -1.65 13.80 -3.95
N GLY A 170 -2.33 13.20 -4.94
CA GLY A 170 -2.62 11.76 -4.92
C GLY A 170 -1.37 10.88 -5.01
N SER A 171 -0.32 11.34 -5.71
CA SER A 171 0.97 10.64 -5.73
C SER A 171 1.66 10.72 -4.36
N ALA A 172 1.69 11.90 -3.73
CA ALA A 172 2.33 12.09 -2.43
C ALA A 172 1.66 11.25 -1.32
N GLU A 173 0.32 11.20 -1.32
CA GLU A 173 -0.45 10.38 -0.38
C GLU A 173 -0.19 8.89 -0.59
N ALA A 174 -0.15 8.43 -1.84
CA ALA A 174 0.18 7.04 -2.15
C ALA A 174 1.63 6.69 -1.78
N ASP A 175 2.58 7.60 -1.95
CA ASP A 175 3.98 7.41 -1.53
C ASP A 175 4.08 7.31 0.01
N ALA A 176 3.22 8.04 0.75
CA ALA A 176 3.10 7.88 2.21
C ALA A 176 2.57 6.48 2.58
N ILE A 177 1.54 5.98 1.89
CA ILE A 177 1.07 4.58 2.06
C ILE A 177 2.19 3.60 1.72
N GLY A 178 2.93 3.81 0.64
CA GLY A 178 4.10 2.99 0.28
C GLY A 178 5.13 2.92 1.39
N THR A 179 5.40 4.05 2.06
CA THR A 179 6.29 4.11 3.24
C THR A 179 5.72 3.33 4.44
N MET A 180 4.41 3.40 4.67
CA MET A 180 3.73 2.61 5.71
C MET A 180 3.86 1.11 5.43
N ILE A 181 3.71 0.69 4.18
CA ILE A 181 3.90 -0.72 3.76
C ILE A 181 5.32 -1.18 4.10
N ASP A 182 6.36 -0.40 3.74
CA ASP A 182 7.75 -0.75 4.03
C ASP A 182 8.03 -0.81 5.53
N THR A 183 7.43 0.10 6.30
CA THR A 183 7.52 0.11 7.76
C THR A 183 6.92 -1.17 8.35
N LYS A 184 5.69 -1.53 7.95
CA LYS A 184 5.01 -2.75 8.43
C LYS A 184 5.77 -4.03 8.07
N LEU A 185 6.34 -4.12 6.87
CA LEU A 185 7.20 -5.25 6.49
C LEU A 185 8.46 -5.34 7.37
N THR A 186 9.07 -4.20 7.68
CA THR A 186 10.21 -4.13 8.59
C THR A 186 9.82 -4.54 10.02
N GLU A 187 8.65 -4.11 10.49
CA GLU A 187 8.10 -4.48 11.80
C GLU A 187 7.81 -5.97 11.88
N ALA A 188 7.22 -6.58 10.84
CA ALA A 188 6.98 -8.01 10.78
C ALA A 188 8.30 -8.82 10.84
N ALA A 189 9.30 -8.41 10.05
CA ALA A 189 10.61 -9.06 10.06
C ALA A 189 11.33 -8.91 11.42
N ALA A 190 11.23 -7.74 12.05
CA ALA A 190 11.80 -7.51 13.39
C ALA A 190 11.08 -8.34 14.46
N ALA A 191 9.75 -8.46 14.38
CA ALA A 191 8.94 -9.28 15.30
C ALA A 191 9.35 -10.76 15.20
N LEU A 192 9.48 -11.29 13.98
CA LEU A 192 9.93 -12.67 13.77
C LEU A 192 11.37 -12.87 14.30
N SER A 193 12.30 -11.98 13.97
CA SER A 193 13.68 -12.05 14.45
C SER A 193 13.77 -12.05 15.98
N ALA A 194 12.96 -11.22 16.65
CA ALA A 194 12.88 -11.17 18.10
C ALA A 194 12.32 -12.50 18.68
N ALA A 195 11.29 -13.07 18.04
CA ALA A 195 10.70 -14.34 18.42
C ALA A 195 11.70 -15.49 18.34
N LEU A 196 12.45 -15.58 17.24
CA LEU A 196 13.48 -16.60 17.03
C LEU A 196 14.62 -16.46 18.05
N SER A 197 15.07 -15.23 18.28
CA SER A 197 16.13 -14.96 19.28
C SER A 197 15.70 -15.37 20.70
N ALA A 198 14.45 -15.08 21.07
CA ALA A 198 13.90 -15.46 22.37
C ALA A 198 13.76 -16.99 22.52
N ALA A 199 13.50 -17.69 21.41
CA ALA A 199 13.42 -19.16 21.37
C ALA A 199 14.79 -19.84 21.22
N GLY A 200 15.88 -19.09 21.02
CA GLY A 200 17.21 -19.62 20.76
C GLY A 200 17.35 -20.32 19.41
N LEU A 201 16.52 -19.93 18.42
CA LEU A 201 16.53 -20.47 17.06
C LEU A 201 17.40 -19.59 16.16
N GLU A 202 18.29 -20.20 15.38
CA GLU A 202 19.23 -19.53 14.49
C GLU A 202 18.80 -19.59 13.01
N THR A 203 17.81 -20.42 12.68
CA THR A 203 17.34 -20.64 11.31
C THR A 203 15.94 -20.07 11.10
N ALA A 204 15.66 -19.67 9.86
CA ALA A 204 14.31 -19.32 9.44
C ALA A 204 13.36 -20.50 9.66
N PRO A 205 12.18 -20.31 10.29
CA PRO A 205 11.22 -21.39 10.49
C PRO A 205 10.48 -21.69 9.19
N ASP A 206 10.27 -22.98 8.93
CA ASP A 206 9.44 -23.43 7.82
C ASP A 206 7.98 -23.10 8.08
N ALA A 207 7.40 -22.24 7.23
CA ALA A 207 6.02 -21.77 7.34
C ALA A 207 5.18 -22.28 6.18
N THR A 208 4.08 -22.94 6.52
CA THR A 208 3.04 -23.34 5.56
C THR A 208 1.84 -22.41 5.72
N LEU A 209 1.46 -21.69 4.67
CA LEU A 209 0.20 -20.96 4.60
C LEU A 209 -0.79 -21.76 3.74
N LEU A 210 -1.71 -22.47 4.40
CA LEU A 210 -2.77 -23.24 3.77
C LEU A 210 -3.93 -22.34 3.41
N ILE A 211 -4.36 -22.38 2.14
CA ILE A 211 -5.60 -21.75 1.68
C ILE A 211 -6.74 -22.75 1.55
N SER A 212 -6.43 -24.04 1.52
CA SER A 212 -7.38 -25.14 1.65
C SER A 212 -6.63 -26.45 1.91
N TYR A 213 -7.06 -27.14 2.95
CA TYR A 213 -6.56 -28.47 3.31
C TYR A 213 -6.76 -29.48 2.14
N PRO A 214 -5.84 -30.42 1.90
CA PRO A 214 -4.56 -30.60 2.61
C PRO A 214 -3.35 -30.00 1.91
N TYR A 215 -3.40 -29.61 0.63
CA TYR A 215 -2.21 -29.30 -0.18
C TYR A 215 -2.28 -28.00 -0.97
N ARG A 216 -3.36 -27.23 -0.84
CA ARG A 216 -3.41 -25.90 -1.42
C ARG A 216 -2.81 -24.89 -0.45
N MET A 217 -1.61 -24.41 -0.80
CA MET A 217 -0.84 -23.52 0.06
C MET A 217 -0.12 -22.45 -0.75
N ALA A 218 0.41 -21.44 -0.06
CA ALA A 218 1.27 -20.45 -0.68
C ALA A 218 2.50 -21.11 -1.29
N THR A 219 2.84 -20.69 -2.52
CA THR A 219 3.95 -21.22 -3.31
C THR A 219 4.89 -20.10 -3.74
N GLY A 220 6.09 -20.43 -4.23
CA GLY A 220 7.13 -19.46 -4.57
C GLY A 220 6.74 -18.44 -5.64
N ASP A 221 5.76 -18.74 -6.50
CA ASP A 221 5.23 -17.81 -7.50
C ASP A 221 4.15 -16.89 -6.95
N THR A 222 3.54 -17.21 -5.78
CA THR A 222 2.48 -16.40 -5.17
C THR A 222 3.03 -15.19 -4.42
N LEU A 223 2.24 -14.13 -4.28
CA LEU A 223 2.60 -12.97 -3.46
C LEU A 223 2.79 -13.40 -1.99
N GLU A 224 1.93 -14.26 -1.50
CA GLU A 224 1.89 -14.74 -0.13
C GLU A 224 3.16 -15.52 0.22
N GLY A 225 3.60 -16.42 -0.68
CA GLY A 225 4.87 -17.14 -0.50
C GLY A 225 6.07 -16.19 -0.48
N LYS A 226 6.10 -15.20 -1.37
CA LYS A 226 7.16 -14.17 -1.39
C LYS A 226 7.15 -13.31 -0.14
N LEU A 227 5.98 -13.00 0.41
CA LEU A 227 5.86 -12.20 1.64
C LEU A 227 6.36 -12.99 2.86
N LEU A 228 6.09 -14.29 2.95
CA LEU A 228 6.68 -15.15 3.98
C LEU A 228 8.20 -15.08 3.94
N GLU A 229 8.81 -15.27 2.76
CA GLU A 229 10.27 -15.18 2.58
C GLU A 229 10.80 -13.77 2.93
N GLN A 230 10.09 -12.72 2.52
CA GLN A 230 10.50 -11.33 2.79
C GLN A 230 10.49 -10.99 4.27
N VAL A 231 9.56 -11.56 5.05
CA VAL A 231 9.49 -11.39 6.52
C VAL A 231 10.54 -12.22 7.24
N GLY A 232 11.05 -13.28 6.60
CA GLY A 232 12.11 -14.12 7.15
C GLY A 232 11.67 -15.53 7.55
N PHE A 233 10.45 -15.95 7.18
CA PHE A 233 10.08 -17.36 7.16
C PHE A 233 10.70 -18.04 5.94
N HIS A 234 10.84 -19.35 6.00
CA HIS A 234 11.01 -20.15 4.80
C HIS A 234 9.64 -20.67 4.35
N CYS A 235 9.22 -20.35 3.12
CA CYS A 235 7.93 -20.80 2.59
C CYS A 235 8.02 -22.27 2.21
N SER A 236 7.28 -23.13 2.89
CA SER A 236 7.29 -24.59 2.63
C SER A 236 6.95 -24.95 1.16
N GLY A 237 6.22 -24.08 0.47
CA GLY A 237 5.86 -24.24 -0.94
C GLY A 237 6.79 -23.49 -1.91
N ALA A 238 7.97 -23.00 -1.49
CA ALA A 238 8.84 -22.12 -2.29
C ALA A 238 9.22 -22.70 -3.66
N ASP A 239 9.45 -23.99 -3.74
CA ASP A 239 9.85 -24.70 -4.97
C ASP A 239 8.69 -25.01 -5.92
N TYR A 240 7.45 -24.75 -5.52
CA TYR A 240 6.23 -25.10 -6.26
C TYR A 240 5.52 -23.85 -6.79
N THR A 241 4.46 -24.10 -7.58
CA THR A 241 3.70 -23.05 -8.27
C THR A 241 2.20 -23.29 -8.21
N ASN A 242 1.42 -22.23 -8.53
CA ASN A 242 -0.03 -22.32 -8.69
C ASN A 242 -0.80 -22.76 -7.43
N TRP A 243 -0.28 -22.40 -6.24
CA TRP A 243 -0.92 -22.75 -4.97
C TRP A 243 -1.03 -24.26 -4.71
N LEU A 244 -0.23 -25.07 -5.38
CA LEU A 244 -0.30 -26.53 -5.28
C LEU A 244 1.00 -27.11 -4.75
N TYR A 245 0.91 -27.81 -3.64
CA TYR A 245 1.96 -28.66 -3.11
C TYR A 245 1.70 -30.10 -3.55
N PRO A 246 2.71 -30.89 -4.00
CA PRO A 246 2.48 -32.24 -4.45
C PRO A 246 1.98 -33.15 -3.32
N GLU A 247 0.83 -33.80 -3.51
CA GLU A 247 0.25 -34.72 -2.51
C GLU A 247 1.21 -35.85 -2.13
N SER A 248 2.01 -36.33 -3.09
CA SER A 248 3.00 -37.39 -2.86
C SER A 248 4.12 -36.96 -1.88
N GLU A 249 4.36 -35.65 -1.72
CA GLU A 249 5.42 -35.09 -0.91
C GLU A 249 4.94 -34.55 0.45
N LEU A 250 3.62 -34.52 0.68
CA LEU A 250 3.06 -34.05 1.96
C LEU A 250 3.62 -34.78 3.18
N LYS A 251 3.98 -36.06 3.04
CA LYS A 251 4.55 -36.85 4.13
C LYS A 251 5.97 -36.43 4.52
N ALA A 252 6.67 -35.73 3.63
CA ALA A 252 8.00 -35.21 3.88
C ALA A 252 7.98 -33.74 4.31
N LEU A 253 6.81 -33.12 4.32
CA LEU A 253 6.61 -31.75 4.74
C LEU A 253 6.67 -31.67 6.27
N GLU A 254 7.60 -30.88 6.81
CA GLU A 254 7.86 -30.72 8.25
C GLU A 254 7.83 -29.25 8.66
N PRO A 255 6.69 -28.54 8.57
CA PRO A 255 6.59 -27.14 8.92
C PRO A 255 6.77 -26.91 10.43
N ASP A 256 7.41 -25.79 10.77
CA ASP A 256 7.52 -25.29 12.14
C ASP A 256 6.26 -24.52 12.55
N VAL A 257 5.56 -23.94 11.58
CA VAL A 257 4.30 -23.22 11.78
C VAL A 257 3.34 -23.43 10.60
N ILE A 258 2.06 -23.54 10.89
CA ILE A 258 0.99 -23.61 9.89
C ILE A 258 0.00 -22.49 10.13
N PHE A 259 -0.20 -21.67 9.12
CA PHE A 259 -1.24 -20.65 9.04
C PHE A 259 -2.37 -21.17 8.15
N CYS A 260 -3.61 -21.14 8.64
CA CYS A 260 -4.78 -21.56 7.89
C CYS A 260 -5.58 -20.33 7.43
N ALA A 261 -6.05 -20.34 6.20
CA ALA A 261 -6.93 -19.29 5.69
C ALA A 261 -8.30 -19.30 6.40
N GLU A 262 -8.77 -20.48 6.80
CA GLU A 262 -10.08 -20.67 7.42
C GLU A 262 -9.93 -21.21 8.86
N ALA A 263 -10.70 -20.62 9.78
CA ALA A 263 -10.61 -20.97 11.20
C ALA A 263 -11.04 -22.42 11.51
N ASP A 264 -12.00 -22.95 10.77
CA ASP A 264 -12.48 -24.33 10.90
C ASP A 264 -11.49 -25.39 10.38
N GLU A 265 -10.53 -24.98 9.52
CA GLU A 265 -9.47 -25.86 9.06
C GLU A 265 -8.40 -26.14 10.13
N VAL A 266 -8.25 -25.29 11.15
CA VAL A 266 -7.22 -25.45 12.20
C VAL A 266 -7.32 -26.81 12.90
N GLU A 267 -8.51 -27.18 13.35
CA GLU A 267 -8.72 -28.48 14.01
C GLU A 267 -8.60 -29.66 13.02
N THR A 268 -9.05 -29.45 11.78
CA THR A 268 -8.88 -30.46 10.70
C THR A 268 -7.40 -30.74 10.47
N VAL A 269 -6.57 -29.71 10.37
CA VAL A 269 -5.11 -29.81 10.21
C VAL A 269 -4.48 -30.54 11.40
N LYS A 270 -4.81 -30.13 12.65
CA LYS A 270 -4.25 -30.73 13.87
C LYS A 270 -4.56 -32.22 14.01
N GLN A 271 -5.71 -32.69 13.51
CA GLN A 271 -6.14 -34.09 13.61
C GLN A 271 -5.85 -34.93 12.37
N SER A 272 -5.41 -34.32 11.28
CA SER A 272 -5.23 -34.94 9.98
C SER A 272 -4.08 -35.98 9.99
N TYR A 273 -4.16 -36.94 9.07
CA TYR A 273 -3.10 -37.92 8.89
C TYR A 273 -1.80 -37.26 8.39
N GLU A 274 -1.91 -36.28 7.57
CA GLU A 274 -0.81 -35.56 6.92
C GLU A 274 -0.02 -34.72 7.89
N TYR A 275 -0.72 -33.98 8.79
CA TYR A 275 -0.09 -32.93 9.62
C TYR A 275 0.03 -33.28 11.11
N LYS A 276 -0.74 -34.20 11.68
CA LYS A 276 -0.74 -34.46 13.14
C LYS A 276 0.60 -34.81 13.77
N VAL A 277 1.61 -35.18 12.96
CA VAL A 277 2.93 -35.58 13.44
C VAL A 277 4.02 -34.51 13.18
N VAL A 278 3.70 -33.43 12.45
CA VAL A 278 4.69 -32.39 12.15
C VAL A 278 4.99 -31.52 13.37
N ALA A 279 6.13 -30.82 13.33
CA ALA A 279 6.57 -29.96 14.43
C ALA A 279 5.54 -28.88 14.80
N ALA A 280 4.94 -28.22 13.81
CA ALA A 280 3.91 -27.21 14.01
C ALA A 280 2.76 -27.69 14.90
N VAL A 281 2.22 -28.90 14.64
CA VAL A 281 1.10 -29.44 15.42
C VAL A 281 1.55 -29.85 16.84
N LYS A 282 2.71 -30.50 16.97
CA LYS A 282 3.25 -30.91 18.28
C LYS A 282 3.54 -29.74 19.21
N ASN A 283 3.93 -28.59 18.65
CA ASN A 283 4.29 -27.38 19.39
C ASN A 283 3.15 -26.36 19.49
N ASP A 284 1.93 -26.75 19.09
CA ASP A 284 0.73 -25.87 19.05
C ASP A 284 0.95 -24.60 18.21
N LYS A 285 1.69 -24.71 17.11
CA LYS A 285 1.97 -23.65 16.15
C LYS A 285 1.09 -23.77 14.90
N VAL A 286 -0.21 -23.93 15.10
CA VAL A 286 -1.23 -23.95 14.04
C VAL A 286 -2.31 -22.95 14.40
N THR A 287 -2.53 -21.94 13.55
CA THR A 287 -3.53 -20.89 13.77
C THR A 287 -4.19 -20.45 12.47
N ALA A 288 -5.39 -19.90 12.56
CA ALA A 288 -6.01 -19.16 11.46
C ALA A 288 -5.46 -17.73 11.39
N ILE A 289 -5.50 -17.16 10.19
CA ILE A 289 -5.19 -15.76 9.94
C ILE A 289 -6.35 -15.06 9.25
N ASP A 290 -6.36 -13.74 9.23
CA ASP A 290 -7.27 -12.98 8.37
C ASP A 290 -6.81 -13.08 6.90
N PHE A 291 -7.17 -14.17 6.24
CA PHE A 291 -6.78 -14.38 4.84
C PHE A 291 -7.49 -13.40 3.90
N THR A 292 -8.65 -12.84 4.29
CA THR A 292 -9.34 -11.80 3.53
C THR A 292 -8.45 -10.55 3.39
N ALA A 293 -7.66 -10.21 4.42
CA ALA A 293 -6.67 -9.14 4.35
C ALA A 293 -5.65 -9.38 3.24
N PHE A 294 -5.13 -10.61 3.11
CA PHE A 294 -4.22 -10.97 2.00
C PHE A 294 -4.89 -10.86 0.63
N GLN A 295 -6.16 -11.24 0.53
CA GLN A 295 -6.89 -11.14 -0.73
C GLN A 295 -7.12 -9.69 -1.15
N ASN A 296 -7.33 -8.78 -0.20
CA ASN A 296 -7.63 -7.37 -0.48
C ASN A 296 -6.38 -6.53 -0.79
N GLN A 297 -5.18 -6.97 -0.38
CA GLN A 297 -3.92 -6.27 -0.65
C GLN A 297 -3.93 -4.80 -0.18
N SER A 298 -4.65 -4.52 0.92
CA SER A 298 -4.69 -3.24 1.63
C SER A 298 -3.60 -3.19 2.72
N LEU A 299 -3.53 -2.09 3.47
CA LEU A 299 -2.61 -1.99 4.63
C LEU A 299 -2.84 -3.10 5.64
N ARG A 300 -4.07 -3.59 5.79
CA ARG A 300 -4.44 -4.68 6.70
C ARG A 300 -3.71 -6.00 6.39
N MET A 301 -3.36 -6.26 5.13
CA MET A 301 -2.53 -7.41 4.77
C MET A 301 -1.18 -7.41 5.50
N PHE A 302 -0.58 -6.25 5.63
CA PHE A 302 0.72 -6.09 6.30
C PHE A 302 0.60 -6.16 7.84
N ASP A 303 -0.56 -5.79 8.40
CA ASP A 303 -0.86 -6.02 9.82
C ASP A 303 -0.95 -7.53 10.11
N THR A 304 -1.62 -8.29 9.25
CA THR A 304 -1.68 -9.75 9.37
C THR A 304 -0.28 -10.40 9.31
N LEU A 305 0.65 -9.87 8.50
CA LEU A 305 2.04 -10.37 8.51
C LEU A 305 2.74 -10.12 9.85
N ILE A 306 2.49 -8.99 10.50
CA ILE A 306 3.00 -8.70 11.85
C ILE A 306 2.43 -9.70 12.86
N GLU A 307 1.12 -9.96 12.82
CA GLU A 307 0.44 -10.94 13.68
C GLU A 307 1.01 -12.36 13.49
N MET A 308 1.23 -12.78 12.23
CA MET A 308 1.86 -14.07 11.91
C MET A 308 3.27 -14.16 12.51
N ALA A 309 4.07 -13.12 12.41
CA ALA A 309 5.40 -13.07 13.01
C ALA A 309 5.36 -13.12 14.55
N GLN A 310 4.41 -12.40 15.17
CA GLN A 310 4.19 -12.39 16.62
C GLN A 310 3.71 -13.75 17.15
N PHE A 311 2.91 -14.48 16.38
CA PHE A 311 2.46 -15.82 16.76
C PHE A 311 3.63 -16.80 16.99
N MET A 312 4.76 -16.61 16.30
CA MET A 312 5.98 -17.38 16.57
C MET A 312 6.54 -17.13 17.97
N ALA A 313 6.40 -15.91 18.51
CA ALA A 313 6.85 -15.57 19.85
C ALA A 313 5.99 -16.20 20.97
N GLY A 314 4.85 -16.78 20.64
CA GLY A 314 3.88 -17.28 21.62
C GLY A 314 3.01 -16.19 22.25
N THR A 315 3.00 -14.99 21.65
CA THR A 315 2.06 -13.92 22.03
C THR A 315 0.73 -14.24 21.35
N PRO A 316 -0.40 -14.33 22.09
CA PRO A 316 -1.71 -14.52 21.48
C PRO A 316 -2.01 -13.33 20.56
N ALA A 317 -2.48 -13.58 19.33
CA ALA A 317 -3.13 -12.54 18.54
C ALA A 317 -4.26 -11.93 19.37
N GLU A 318 -4.33 -10.63 19.51
CA GLU A 318 -5.47 -9.94 20.12
C GLU A 318 -6.69 -10.23 19.24
N GLN A 319 -7.71 -10.88 19.85
CA GLN A 319 -8.99 -11.21 19.22
C GLN A 319 -9.91 -10.00 19.17
#